data_8d19cae4883f8d16a47a14613656d64c
#
_entry.id   8d19cae4883f8d16a47a14613656d64c
#
_cell.length_a   1.000
_cell.length_b   1.000
_cell.length_c   1.000
_cell.angle_alpha   90.00
_cell.angle_beta   90.00
_cell.angle_gamma   90.00
#
_symmetry.space_group_name_H-M   'P 1'
#
loop_
_entity.id
_entity.type
_entity.pdbx_description
1 polymer ?
#
loop_
_entity_poly.entity_id
_entity_poly.type
_entity_poly.pdbx_seq_one_letter_code
_entity_poly.pdbx_strand_id
1 'polypeptide(L)'
;QICFDLFAPKSSELLGRCQMLRELVADTHPVVIVDEAQDTGDAAWSCIEKLAGLCQIICLADLDQQIFDHLEGVGPERIEHIKDALDPVFVDLGSDNNRSPGTEIAVFGNDILEKTPRRAPYAGVGRILYDSRQEPVQWMRMALGRFFVSAKANGLELENIAILATTGRGVAKISAALNGGAKPIPHKVLFDEREQSYSSGQARQCTEGARDLPRFIACPLATD
;
A
#
# COMPACT_ATOMS: atom_id res chain seq x y z
N GLN A 1 10.83 -25.39 -3.57
CA GLN A 1 10.55 -23.98 -3.32
C GLN A 1 9.73 -23.46 -4.50
N ILE A 2 8.49 -23.05 -4.28
CA ILE A 2 7.65 -22.47 -5.34
C ILE A 2 8.12 -21.03 -5.53
N CYS A 3 8.55 -20.70 -6.77
CA CYS A 3 8.89 -19.33 -7.12
C CYS A 3 7.58 -18.55 -7.33
N PHE A 4 7.34 -17.53 -6.53
CA PHE A 4 6.12 -16.74 -6.59
C PHE A 4 5.92 -16.09 -7.97
N ASP A 5 7.01 -15.66 -8.61
CA ASP A 5 6.98 -15.02 -9.93
C ASP A 5 6.47 -15.94 -11.05
N LEU A 6 6.51 -17.25 -10.83
CA LEU A 6 5.99 -18.24 -11.77
C LEU A 6 4.50 -18.54 -11.58
N PHE A 7 3.89 -18.01 -10.52
CA PHE A 7 2.49 -18.38 -10.18
C PHE A 7 1.52 -17.87 -11.25
N ALA A 8 1.53 -16.59 -11.55
CA ALA A 8 0.63 -16.01 -12.55
C ALA A 8 0.86 -16.57 -13.97
N PRO A 9 2.11 -16.67 -14.48
CA PRO A 9 2.36 -17.30 -15.79
C PRO A 9 1.87 -18.75 -15.87
N LYS A 10 2.09 -19.56 -14.83
CA LYS A 10 1.64 -20.96 -14.82
C LYS A 10 0.14 -21.09 -14.70
N SER A 11 -0.51 -20.25 -13.91
CA SER A 11 -1.98 -20.19 -13.81
C SER A 11 -2.59 -19.80 -15.15
N SER A 12 -2.05 -18.78 -15.82
CA SER A 12 -2.47 -18.38 -17.15
C SER A 12 -2.31 -19.51 -18.19
N GLU A 13 -1.19 -20.23 -18.16
CA GLU A 13 -0.95 -21.38 -19.02
C GLU A 13 -2.00 -22.48 -18.80
N LEU A 14 -2.30 -22.84 -17.55
CA LEU A 14 -3.29 -23.85 -17.18
C LEU A 14 -4.70 -23.45 -17.61
N LEU A 15 -5.12 -22.21 -17.31
CA LEU A 15 -6.41 -21.69 -17.75
C LEU A 15 -6.52 -21.67 -19.27
N GLY A 16 -5.43 -21.39 -19.99
CA GLY A 16 -5.42 -21.41 -21.46
C GLY A 16 -5.61 -22.81 -22.05
N ARG A 17 -5.07 -23.86 -21.39
CA ARG A 17 -5.10 -25.24 -21.89
C ARG A 17 -6.31 -26.04 -21.45
N CYS A 18 -6.96 -25.69 -20.36
CA CYS A 18 -8.01 -26.51 -19.75
C CYS A 18 -9.32 -25.73 -19.61
N GLN A 19 -10.25 -26.01 -20.55
CA GLN A 19 -11.60 -25.41 -20.52
C GLN A 19 -12.35 -25.82 -19.24
N MET A 20 -12.28 -27.07 -18.85
CA MET A 20 -12.96 -27.59 -17.66
C MET A 20 -12.49 -26.85 -16.38
N LEU A 21 -11.20 -26.46 -16.32
CA LEU A 21 -10.68 -25.67 -15.21
C LEU A 21 -11.29 -24.26 -15.18
N ARG A 22 -11.43 -23.62 -16.36
CA ARG A 22 -12.10 -22.31 -16.43
C ARG A 22 -13.57 -22.37 -16.02
N GLU A 23 -14.27 -23.41 -16.47
CA GLU A 23 -15.67 -23.67 -16.09
C GLU A 23 -15.79 -23.92 -14.59
N LEU A 24 -14.91 -24.72 -14.01
CA LEU A 24 -14.88 -24.98 -12.57
C LEU A 24 -14.63 -23.70 -11.75
N VAL A 25 -13.71 -22.84 -12.22
CA VAL A 25 -13.46 -21.53 -11.57
C VAL A 25 -14.71 -20.66 -11.67
N ALA A 26 -15.34 -20.59 -12.83
CA ALA A 26 -16.54 -19.78 -13.05
C ALA A 26 -17.74 -20.29 -12.22
N ASP A 27 -17.92 -21.60 -12.10
CA ASP A 27 -18.98 -22.19 -11.28
C ASP A 27 -18.80 -21.91 -9.79
N THR A 28 -17.55 -21.86 -9.33
CA THR A 28 -17.24 -21.58 -7.93
C THR A 28 -17.13 -20.09 -7.63
N HIS A 29 -16.72 -19.28 -8.61
CA HIS A 29 -16.47 -17.84 -8.49
C HIS A 29 -17.11 -17.11 -9.68
N PRO A 30 -18.44 -16.97 -9.72
CA PRO A 30 -19.14 -16.36 -10.85
C PRO A 30 -18.84 -14.85 -11.01
N VAL A 31 -18.31 -14.22 -9.97
CA VAL A 31 -17.86 -12.83 -9.96
C VAL A 31 -16.40 -12.77 -9.55
N VAL A 32 -15.58 -12.10 -10.34
CA VAL A 32 -14.17 -11.84 -10.05
C VAL A 32 -13.98 -10.33 -9.91
N ILE A 33 -13.51 -9.90 -8.76
CA ILE A 33 -13.17 -8.49 -8.49
C ILE A 33 -11.65 -8.34 -8.56
N VAL A 34 -11.19 -7.46 -9.43
CA VAL A 34 -9.78 -7.11 -9.60
C VAL A 34 -9.56 -5.77 -8.94
N ASP A 35 -8.93 -5.77 -7.77
CA ASP A 35 -8.54 -4.54 -7.07
C ASP A 35 -7.17 -4.07 -7.60
N GLU A 36 -6.93 -2.75 -7.60
CA GLU A 36 -5.72 -2.13 -8.15
C GLU A 36 -5.44 -2.61 -9.58
N ALA A 37 -6.48 -2.62 -10.42
CA ALA A 37 -6.38 -3.19 -11.77
C ALA A 37 -5.31 -2.51 -12.64
N GLN A 38 -5.00 -1.21 -12.40
CA GLN A 38 -3.93 -0.47 -13.07
C GLN A 38 -2.54 -1.07 -12.79
N ASP A 39 -2.36 -1.72 -11.63
CA ASP A 39 -1.09 -2.33 -11.20
C ASP A 39 -1.00 -3.84 -11.51
N THR A 40 -1.95 -4.37 -12.27
CA THR A 40 -1.97 -5.78 -12.64
C THR A 40 -1.01 -6.05 -13.80
N GLY A 41 0.03 -6.86 -13.57
CA GLY A 41 1.00 -7.27 -14.61
C GLY A 41 0.40 -8.21 -15.66
N ASP A 42 1.03 -8.33 -16.83
CA ASP A 42 0.53 -9.05 -18.01
C ASP A 42 0.14 -10.50 -17.73
N ALA A 43 0.95 -11.23 -16.97
CA ALA A 43 0.66 -12.63 -16.67
C ALA A 43 -0.60 -12.80 -15.79
N ALA A 44 -0.82 -11.91 -14.83
CA ALA A 44 -2.02 -11.90 -14.01
C ALA A 44 -3.24 -11.45 -14.81
N TRP A 45 -3.08 -10.40 -15.62
CA TRP A 45 -4.13 -9.94 -16.53
C TRP A 45 -4.57 -11.03 -17.50
N SER A 46 -3.62 -11.80 -18.06
CA SER A 46 -3.93 -12.92 -18.93
C SER A 46 -4.76 -14.03 -18.27
N CYS A 47 -4.69 -14.18 -16.93
CA CYS A 47 -5.62 -15.07 -16.22
C CYS A 47 -7.06 -14.51 -16.25
N ILE A 48 -7.21 -13.21 -16.05
CA ILE A 48 -8.51 -12.51 -16.03
C ILE A 48 -9.18 -12.60 -17.41
N GLU A 49 -8.44 -12.32 -18.48
CA GLU A 49 -8.94 -12.43 -19.86
C GLU A 49 -9.48 -13.82 -20.18
N LYS A 50 -8.83 -14.88 -19.68
CA LYS A 50 -9.28 -16.27 -19.91
C LYS A 50 -10.54 -16.63 -19.15
N LEU A 51 -10.89 -15.88 -18.12
CA LEU A 51 -12.13 -16.03 -17.35
C LEU A 51 -13.23 -15.08 -17.83
N ALA A 52 -12.86 -14.05 -18.60
CA ALA A 52 -13.82 -13.15 -19.20
C ALA A 52 -14.79 -13.94 -20.11
N GLY A 53 -16.07 -13.59 -20.07
CA GLY A 53 -17.13 -14.33 -20.77
C GLY A 53 -17.66 -15.57 -20.03
N LEU A 54 -16.95 -16.07 -19.02
CA LEU A 54 -17.43 -17.11 -18.10
C LEU A 54 -17.79 -16.52 -16.73
N CYS A 55 -17.03 -15.53 -16.27
CA CYS A 55 -17.27 -14.82 -15.01
C CYS A 55 -17.67 -13.37 -15.30
N GLN A 56 -18.41 -12.77 -14.38
CA GLN A 56 -18.55 -11.31 -14.35
C GLN A 56 -17.27 -10.72 -13.78
N ILE A 57 -16.60 -9.88 -14.57
CA ILE A 57 -15.36 -9.20 -14.12
C ILE A 57 -15.71 -7.78 -13.68
N ILE A 58 -15.22 -7.39 -12.49
CA ILE A 58 -15.30 -6.04 -11.96
C ILE A 58 -13.87 -5.57 -11.71
N CYS A 59 -13.42 -4.52 -12.41
CA CYS A 59 -12.13 -3.92 -12.22
C CYS A 59 -12.27 -2.62 -11.43
N LEU A 60 -11.55 -2.53 -10.30
CA LEU A 60 -11.38 -1.32 -9.53
C LEU A 60 -10.00 -0.76 -9.84
N ALA A 61 -9.94 0.47 -10.30
CA ALA A 61 -8.71 1.12 -10.72
C ALA A 61 -8.67 2.58 -10.28
N ASP A 62 -7.50 3.02 -9.85
CA ASP A 62 -7.20 4.40 -9.52
C ASP A 62 -5.82 4.76 -10.10
N LEU A 63 -5.83 5.54 -11.20
CA LEU A 63 -4.59 5.91 -11.89
C LEU A 63 -3.70 6.83 -11.04
N ASP A 64 -4.27 7.59 -10.12
CA ASP A 64 -3.52 8.48 -9.23
C ASP A 64 -2.77 7.70 -8.13
N GLN A 65 -3.14 6.45 -7.89
CA GLN A 65 -2.48 5.55 -6.93
C GLN A 65 -1.53 4.54 -7.57
N GLN A 66 -1.22 4.67 -8.85
CA GLN A 66 -0.30 3.78 -9.54
C GLN A 66 1.10 3.84 -8.93
N ILE A 67 1.63 2.69 -8.49
CA ILE A 67 2.93 2.58 -7.81
C ILE A 67 3.92 1.66 -8.53
N PHE A 68 3.48 0.88 -9.50
CA PHE A 68 4.30 -0.11 -10.22
C PHE A 68 4.55 0.27 -11.69
N ASP A 69 4.62 1.56 -12.01
CA ASP A 69 4.91 2.10 -13.36
C ASP A 69 6.24 1.63 -13.96
N HIS A 70 7.13 1.09 -13.10
CA HIS A 70 8.43 0.54 -13.51
C HIS A 70 8.39 -0.95 -13.91
N LEU A 71 7.24 -1.61 -13.75
CA LEU A 71 7.06 -3.01 -14.14
C LEU A 71 6.49 -3.11 -15.56
N GLU A 72 6.97 -4.11 -16.30
CA GLU A 72 6.50 -4.38 -17.66
C GLU A 72 5.02 -4.77 -17.66
N GLY A 73 4.23 -4.16 -18.55
CA GLY A 73 2.79 -4.37 -18.67
C GLY A 73 1.95 -3.70 -17.59
N VAL A 74 2.55 -2.87 -16.74
CA VAL A 74 1.84 -2.06 -15.73
C VAL A 74 1.91 -0.61 -16.15
N GLY A 75 0.76 0.06 -16.25
CA GLY A 75 0.72 1.43 -16.69
C GLY A 75 -0.67 1.91 -17.12
N PRO A 76 -0.78 3.13 -17.62
CA PRO A 76 -2.01 3.65 -18.19
C PRO A 76 -2.55 2.76 -19.31
N GLU A 77 -1.65 2.07 -20.04
CA GLU A 77 -1.99 1.10 -21.08
C GLU A 77 -2.86 -0.04 -20.55
N ARG A 78 -2.74 -0.38 -19.28
CA ARG A 78 -3.58 -1.41 -18.66
C ARG A 78 -5.06 -1.05 -18.72
N ILE A 79 -5.41 0.21 -18.51
CA ILE A 79 -6.80 0.67 -18.59
C ILE A 79 -7.33 0.56 -20.02
N GLU A 80 -6.51 0.86 -21.02
CA GLU A 80 -6.89 0.67 -22.43
C GLU A 80 -7.06 -0.83 -22.73
N HIS A 81 -6.17 -1.71 -22.25
CA HIS A 81 -6.33 -3.16 -22.39
C HIS A 81 -7.62 -3.67 -21.72
N ILE A 82 -8.00 -3.12 -20.56
CA ILE A 82 -9.27 -3.48 -19.90
C ILE A 82 -10.46 -3.09 -20.77
N LYS A 83 -10.45 -1.88 -21.34
CA LYS A 83 -11.49 -1.39 -22.23
C LYS A 83 -11.64 -2.27 -23.46
N ASP A 84 -10.51 -2.57 -24.11
CA ASP A 84 -10.49 -3.34 -25.37
C ASP A 84 -10.91 -4.80 -25.15
N ALA A 85 -10.49 -5.41 -24.03
CA ALA A 85 -10.74 -6.82 -23.77
C ALA A 85 -12.13 -7.11 -23.18
N LEU A 86 -12.69 -6.20 -22.39
CA LEU A 86 -13.90 -6.46 -21.62
C LEU A 86 -15.11 -5.61 -22.08
N ASP A 87 -14.90 -4.56 -22.87
CA ASP A 87 -15.95 -3.58 -23.22
C ASP A 87 -16.82 -3.19 -22.00
N PRO A 88 -16.19 -2.67 -20.93
CA PRO A 88 -16.83 -2.54 -19.63
C PRO A 88 -17.76 -1.34 -19.55
N VAL A 89 -18.79 -1.44 -18.70
CA VAL A 89 -19.55 -0.26 -18.28
C VAL A 89 -18.72 0.49 -17.25
N PHE A 90 -18.43 1.77 -17.52
CA PHE A 90 -17.70 2.64 -16.61
C PHE A 90 -18.62 3.19 -15.53
N VAL A 91 -18.16 3.10 -14.27
CA VAL A 91 -18.82 3.69 -13.13
C VAL A 91 -17.81 4.57 -12.41
N ASP A 92 -18.07 5.88 -12.38
CA ASP A 92 -17.29 6.81 -11.56
C ASP A 92 -17.79 6.73 -10.12
N LEU A 93 -16.93 6.31 -9.20
CA LEU A 93 -17.25 6.23 -7.78
C LEU A 93 -17.06 7.58 -7.04
N GLY A 94 -16.60 8.60 -7.76
CA GLY A 94 -16.31 9.91 -7.20
C GLY A 94 -15.06 9.91 -6.30
N SER A 95 -14.86 11.05 -5.64
CA SER A 95 -13.70 11.28 -4.77
C SER A 95 -14.05 11.32 -3.27
N ASP A 96 -15.14 10.70 -2.86
CA ASP A 96 -15.59 10.72 -1.47
C ASP A 96 -14.59 10.02 -0.54
N ASN A 97 -14.09 10.76 0.44
CA ASN A 97 -13.18 10.22 1.44
C ASN A 97 -13.94 9.48 2.56
N ASN A 98 -14.31 8.24 2.31
CA ASN A 98 -14.98 7.40 3.29
C ASN A 98 -14.01 6.74 4.30
N ARG A 99 -12.71 6.65 3.98
CA ARG A 99 -11.69 6.06 4.87
C ARG A 99 -11.29 6.99 6.01
N SER A 100 -11.30 8.30 5.78
CA SER A 100 -10.87 9.32 6.75
C SER A 100 -11.87 10.47 6.79
N PRO A 101 -13.13 10.22 7.17
CA PRO A 101 -14.15 11.26 7.18
C PRO A 101 -13.75 12.40 8.13
N GLY A 102 -14.02 13.62 7.72
CA GLY A 102 -13.69 14.83 8.50
C GLY A 102 -12.23 15.28 8.39
N THR A 103 -11.41 14.65 7.52
CA THR A 103 -10.03 15.07 7.23
C THR A 103 -9.86 15.45 5.77
N GLU A 104 -8.83 16.24 5.48
CA GLU A 104 -8.46 16.60 4.11
C GLU A 104 -7.24 15.80 3.61
N ILE A 105 -7.02 14.58 4.13
CA ILE A 105 -5.86 13.79 3.75
C ILE A 105 -5.85 13.42 2.25
N ALA A 106 -7.01 13.11 1.68
CA ALA A 106 -7.14 12.84 0.25
C ALA A 106 -6.88 14.10 -0.58
N VAL A 107 -7.45 15.25 -0.17
CA VAL A 107 -7.19 16.54 -0.81
C VAL A 107 -5.71 16.90 -0.76
N PHE A 108 -5.05 16.69 0.40
CA PHE A 108 -3.61 16.89 0.53
C PHE A 108 -2.81 15.99 -0.42
N GLY A 109 -3.20 14.72 -0.56
CA GLY A 109 -2.57 13.79 -1.48
C GLY A 109 -2.67 14.25 -2.93
N ASN A 110 -3.86 14.61 -3.37
CA ASN A 110 -4.10 15.12 -4.73
C ASN A 110 -3.34 16.42 -5.00
N ASP A 111 -3.37 17.39 -4.07
CA ASP A 111 -2.62 18.64 -4.21
C ASP A 111 -1.10 18.40 -4.32
N ILE A 112 -0.56 17.35 -3.69
CA ILE A 112 0.85 16.95 -3.84
C ILE A 112 1.09 16.35 -5.23
N LEU A 113 0.22 15.47 -5.72
CA LEU A 113 0.32 14.85 -7.05
C LEU A 113 0.28 15.94 -8.14
N GLU A 114 -0.65 16.87 -8.03
CA GLU A 114 -0.81 17.99 -8.96
C GLU A 114 0.24 19.11 -8.79
N LYS A 115 1.11 19.00 -7.77
CA LYS A 115 2.12 20.00 -7.41
C LYS A 115 1.53 21.39 -7.07
N THR A 116 0.32 21.40 -6.53
CA THR A 116 -0.45 22.61 -6.16
C THR A 116 -0.76 22.72 -4.66
N PRO A 117 0.15 22.31 -3.72
CA PRO A 117 -0.18 22.33 -2.31
C PRO A 117 -0.48 23.74 -1.84
N ARG A 118 -1.61 23.91 -1.16
CA ARG A 118 -2.01 25.20 -0.59
C ARG A 118 -1.14 25.59 0.61
N ARG A 119 -1.08 26.89 0.92
CA ARG A 119 -0.34 27.41 2.10
C ARG A 119 -1.09 27.19 3.40
N ALA A 120 -2.44 27.20 3.37
CA ALA A 120 -3.27 26.95 4.53
C ALA A 120 -3.11 25.50 5.03
N PRO A 121 -3.22 25.26 6.33
CA PRO A 121 -3.22 23.89 6.86
C PRO A 121 -4.34 23.05 6.28
N TYR A 122 -4.10 21.74 6.15
CA TYR A 122 -5.14 20.77 5.80
C TYR A 122 -5.70 20.16 7.09
N ALA A 123 -7.00 20.05 7.19
CA ALA A 123 -7.64 19.43 8.34
C ALA A 123 -7.17 17.97 8.51
N GLY A 124 -6.68 17.64 9.69
CA GLY A 124 -6.19 16.30 10.00
C GLY A 124 -4.82 15.94 9.40
N VAL A 125 -4.09 16.90 8.82
CA VAL A 125 -2.75 16.67 8.25
C VAL A 125 -1.72 17.54 8.95
N GLY A 126 -0.73 16.92 9.58
CA GLY A 126 0.40 17.59 10.22
C GLY A 126 1.67 17.46 9.39
N ARG A 127 2.53 18.49 9.40
CA ARG A 127 3.83 18.49 8.74
C ARG A 127 4.92 18.89 9.71
N ILE A 128 5.98 18.08 9.77
CA ILE A 128 7.18 18.37 10.57
C ILE A 128 8.35 18.58 9.61
N LEU A 129 8.98 19.75 9.71
CA LEU A 129 10.23 20.05 9.00
C LEU A 129 11.41 19.71 9.89
N TYR A 130 12.45 19.12 9.32
CA TYR A 130 13.70 18.80 10.01
C TYR A 130 14.90 19.26 9.18
N ASP A 131 16.02 19.49 9.87
CA ASP A 131 17.29 19.77 9.21
C ASP A 131 17.98 18.45 8.87
N SER A 132 18.20 18.20 7.57
CA SER A 132 18.85 16.98 7.07
C SER A 132 20.32 16.82 7.54
N ARG A 133 20.92 17.88 8.10
CA ARG A 133 22.27 17.84 8.69
C ARG A 133 22.27 17.27 10.11
N GLN A 134 21.13 17.19 10.77
CA GLN A 134 21.03 16.56 12.09
C GLN A 134 21.15 15.04 11.98
N GLU A 135 21.62 14.42 13.09
CA GLU A 135 21.66 12.98 13.19
C GLU A 135 20.26 12.37 12.97
N PRO A 136 20.09 11.50 11.95
CA PRO A 136 18.75 11.02 11.55
C PRO A 136 17.94 10.40 12.69
N VAL A 137 18.58 9.67 13.60
CA VAL A 137 17.91 9.02 14.73
C VAL A 137 17.37 10.05 15.72
N GLN A 138 18.11 11.13 15.98
CA GLN A 138 17.69 12.16 16.95
C GLN A 138 16.47 12.94 16.46
N TRP A 139 16.50 13.46 15.24
CA TRP A 139 15.35 14.20 14.71
C TRP A 139 14.12 13.31 14.55
N MET A 140 14.31 12.05 14.16
CA MET A 140 13.22 11.09 14.03
C MET A 140 12.55 10.81 15.38
N ARG A 141 13.33 10.59 16.43
CA ARG A 141 12.78 10.43 17.79
C ARG A 141 12.01 11.66 18.25
N MET A 142 12.55 12.86 17.98
CA MET A 142 11.87 14.11 18.33
C MET A 142 10.55 14.25 17.54
N ALA A 143 10.55 13.95 16.24
CA ALA A 143 9.35 13.98 15.40
C ALA A 143 8.31 12.98 15.88
N LEU A 144 8.70 11.74 16.12
CA LEU A 144 7.81 10.69 16.63
C LEU A 144 7.28 11.03 18.02
N GLY A 145 8.12 11.60 18.91
CA GLY A 145 7.69 12.03 20.23
C GLY A 145 6.60 13.10 20.17
N ARG A 146 6.75 14.11 19.30
CA ARG A 146 5.72 15.15 19.08
C ARG A 146 4.44 14.55 18.48
N PHE A 147 4.60 13.65 17.51
CA PHE A 147 3.48 12.96 16.90
C PHE A 147 2.69 12.16 17.94
N PHE A 148 3.33 11.38 18.78
CA PHE A 148 2.67 10.58 19.81
C PHE A 148 1.97 11.44 20.88
N VAL A 149 2.56 12.58 21.26
CA VAL A 149 1.89 13.53 22.16
C VAL A 149 0.61 14.08 21.52
N SER A 150 0.70 14.49 20.27
CA SER A 150 -0.46 14.99 19.53
C SER A 150 -1.52 13.90 19.33
N ALA A 151 -1.13 12.70 18.93
CA ALA A 151 -2.05 11.57 18.75
C ALA A 151 -2.81 11.26 20.05
N LYS A 152 -2.10 11.20 21.18
CA LYS A 152 -2.72 10.97 22.49
C LYS A 152 -3.66 12.11 22.92
N ALA A 153 -3.30 13.35 22.66
CA ALA A 153 -4.16 14.52 22.93
C ALA A 153 -5.46 14.47 22.14
N ASN A 154 -5.46 13.84 20.96
CA ASN A 154 -6.63 13.62 20.10
C ASN A 154 -7.32 12.26 20.36
N GLY A 155 -7.04 11.59 21.47
CA GLY A 155 -7.69 10.33 21.85
C GLY A 155 -7.28 9.13 21.03
N LEU A 156 -6.16 9.20 20.30
CA LEU A 156 -5.66 8.08 19.51
C LEU A 156 -4.78 7.17 20.37
N GLU A 157 -5.06 5.88 20.34
CA GLU A 157 -4.23 4.89 20.98
C GLU A 157 -2.97 4.62 20.12
N LEU A 158 -1.81 4.49 20.77
CA LEU A 158 -0.54 4.26 20.06
C LEU A 158 -0.54 2.98 19.23
N GLU A 159 -1.36 2.01 19.61
CA GLU A 159 -1.55 0.73 18.91
C GLU A 159 -2.19 0.88 17.53
N ASN A 160 -2.88 1.98 17.28
CA ASN A 160 -3.57 2.29 16.04
C ASN A 160 -2.76 3.20 15.10
N ILE A 161 -1.45 3.33 15.33
CA ILE A 161 -0.57 4.19 14.55
C ILE A 161 0.30 3.35 13.61
N ALA A 162 0.28 3.65 12.31
CA ALA A 162 1.24 3.13 11.35
C ALA A 162 2.29 4.19 10.99
N ILE A 163 3.53 3.77 10.89
CA ILE A 163 4.65 4.60 10.42
C ILE A 163 5.15 3.97 9.13
N LEU A 164 5.05 4.70 8.04
CA LEU A 164 5.41 4.23 6.71
C LEU A 164 6.76 4.82 6.27
N ALA A 165 7.50 4.05 5.51
CA ALA A 165 8.70 4.50 4.81
C ALA A 165 8.73 3.89 3.40
N THR A 166 9.33 4.60 2.47
CA THR A 166 9.42 4.20 1.06
C THR A 166 10.40 3.06 0.81
N THR A 167 11.27 2.75 1.78
CA THR A 167 12.29 1.70 1.63
C THR A 167 12.47 0.92 2.92
N GLY A 168 12.91 -0.34 2.83
CA GLY A 168 13.26 -1.17 3.98
C GLY A 168 14.37 -0.54 4.85
N ARG A 169 15.32 0.21 4.25
CA ARG A 169 16.31 1.00 5.02
C ARG A 169 15.65 2.11 5.83
N GLY A 170 14.62 2.75 5.30
CA GLY A 170 13.81 3.73 6.02
C GLY A 170 13.12 3.10 7.22
N VAL A 171 12.47 1.96 7.02
CA VAL A 171 11.83 1.18 8.09
C VAL A 171 12.83 0.79 9.18
N ALA A 172 14.02 0.30 8.80
CA ALA A 172 15.08 -0.05 9.75
C ALA A 172 15.55 1.15 10.59
N LYS A 173 15.71 2.34 9.98
CA LYS A 173 16.06 3.58 10.69
C LYS A 173 14.96 4.00 11.67
N ILE A 174 13.70 3.91 11.29
CA ILE A 174 12.56 4.19 12.16
C ILE A 174 12.55 3.22 13.34
N SER A 175 12.70 1.93 13.09
CA SER A 175 12.76 0.90 14.14
C SER A 175 13.95 1.16 15.11
N ALA A 176 15.11 1.49 14.58
CA ALA A 176 16.26 1.86 15.41
C ALA A 176 15.98 3.11 16.26
N ALA A 177 15.29 4.12 15.73
CA ALA A 177 14.90 5.30 16.47
C ALA A 177 13.87 4.98 17.57
N LEU A 178 12.92 4.09 17.34
CA LEU A 178 11.94 3.64 18.33
C LEU A 178 12.61 2.83 19.45
N ASN A 179 13.56 1.96 19.11
CA ASN A 179 14.30 1.13 20.07
C ASN A 179 15.39 1.92 20.84
N GLY A 180 15.90 3.00 20.26
CA GLY A 180 16.96 3.81 20.88
C GLY A 180 16.44 4.63 22.05
N GLY A 181 17.26 4.75 23.12
CA GLY A 181 17.01 5.58 24.30
C GLY A 181 16.54 4.79 25.51
N ALA A 182 16.31 5.51 26.63
CA ALA A 182 16.04 4.91 27.94
C ALA A 182 14.71 4.13 28.03
N LYS A 183 13.78 4.44 27.15
CA LYS A 183 12.48 3.74 27.06
C LYS A 183 12.22 3.40 25.58
N PRO A 184 12.48 2.17 25.15
CA PRO A 184 12.06 1.68 23.83
C PRO A 184 10.54 1.74 23.68
N ILE A 185 10.09 2.06 22.48
CA ILE A 185 8.66 2.05 22.13
C ILE A 185 8.36 0.69 21.46
N PRO A 186 7.51 -0.14 22.06
CA PRO A 186 7.12 -1.41 21.44
C PRO A 186 6.50 -1.18 20.07
N HIS A 187 6.94 -1.90 19.06
CA HIS A 187 6.44 -1.80 17.69
C HIS A 187 6.66 -3.09 16.93
N LYS A 188 5.87 -3.29 15.88
CA LYS A 188 6.02 -4.38 14.93
C LYS A 188 6.61 -3.83 13.63
N VAL A 189 7.63 -4.48 13.12
CA VAL A 189 8.23 -4.17 11.83
C VAL A 189 7.66 -5.12 10.79
N LEU A 190 7.15 -4.55 9.68
CA LEU A 190 6.70 -5.29 8.52
C LEU A 190 7.57 -4.85 7.33
N PHE A 191 8.17 -5.81 6.66
CA PHE A 191 8.90 -5.59 5.41
C PHE A 191 8.15 -6.30 4.28
N ASP A 192 8.24 -5.76 3.07
CA ASP A 192 7.91 -6.54 1.88
C ASP A 192 8.93 -7.69 1.76
N GLU A 193 8.46 -8.89 1.57
CA GLU A 193 9.32 -10.09 1.47
C GLU A 193 10.34 -9.99 0.32
N ARG A 194 10.04 -9.19 -0.70
CA ARG A 194 10.94 -8.95 -1.85
C ARG A 194 12.21 -8.18 -1.47
N GLU A 195 12.18 -7.32 -0.45
CA GLU A 195 13.35 -6.60 0.05
C GLU A 195 14.23 -7.42 1.00
N GLN A 196 13.76 -8.54 1.52
CA GLN A 196 14.54 -9.39 2.44
C GLN A 196 15.80 -10.00 1.81
N SER A 197 15.88 -10.10 0.48
CA SER A 197 17.06 -10.61 -0.20
C SER A 197 18.31 -9.71 -0.10
N TYR A 198 18.13 -8.41 0.21
CA TYR A 198 19.23 -7.43 0.26
C TYR A 198 19.74 -7.10 1.66
N SER A 199 19.06 -7.50 2.73
CA SER A 199 19.40 -7.11 4.11
C SER A 199 19.59 -8.28 5.09
N SER A 200 19.98 -9.46 4.60
CA SER A 200 19.97 -10.72 5.35
C SER A 200 20.84 -10.81 6.63
N GLY A 201 21.57 -9.76 6.99
CA GLY A 201 22.47 -9.77 8.16
C GLY A 201 21.89 -9.14 9.44
N GLN A 202 21.05 -8.12 9.36
CA GLN A 202 20.59 -7.35 10.53
C GLN A 202 19.08 -7.44 10.80
N ALA A 203 18.26 -7.80 9.82
CA ALA A 203 16.81 -7.85 9.98
C ALA A 203 16.31 -9.05 10.82
N ARG A 204 17.09 -10.13 10.91
CA ARG A 204 16.69 -11.34 11.67
C ARG A 204 16.58 -11.12 13.19
N GLN A 205 17.30 -10.17 13.75
CA GLN A 205 17.27 -9.91 15.21
C GLN A 205 16.02 -9.14 15.67
N CYS A 206 15.31 -8.45 14.75
CA CYS A 206 14.14 -7.66 15.10
C CYS A 206 12.83 -8.47 15.10
N THR A 207 12.79 -9.66 14.49
CA THR A 207 11.55 -10.42 14.27
C THR A 207 11.22 -11.44 15.36
N GLU A 208 12.17 -11.85 16.18
CA GLU A 208 11.94 -12.90 17.18
C GLU A 208 11.17 -12.45 18.44
N GLY A 209 11.06 -11.14 18.71
CA GLY A 209 10.34 -10.60 19.87
C GLY A 209 8.90 -10.15 19.63
N ALA A 210 8.37 -10.27 18.40
CA ALA A 210 7.16 -9.54 17.99
C ALA A 210 5.92 -10.43 17.77
N ARG A 211 5.78 -11.55 18.48
CA ARG A 211 4.68 -12.50 18.18
C ARG A 211 3.28 -12.03 18.58
N ASP A 212 3.12 -10.98 19.41
CA ASP A 212 1.81 -10.62 19.99
C ASP A 212 1.48 -9.12 20.00
N LEU A 213 1.96 -8.32 19.03
CA LEU A 213 1.64 -6.89 18.99
C LEU A 213 0.64 -6.55 17.86
N PRO A 214 -0.30 -5.61 18.13
CA PRO A 214 -1.35 -5.23 17.18
C PRO A 214 -0.82 -4.51 15.93
N ARG A 215 -1.62 -4.53 14.88
CA ARG A 215 -1.34 -3.89 13.60
C ARG A 215 -1.59 -2.38 13.69
N PHE A 216 -0.66 -1.59 13.19
CA PHE A 216 -0.77 -0.13 13.15
C PHE A 216 -1.41 0.36 11.85
N ILE A 217 -2.27 1.34 11.94
CA ILE A 217 -2.92 2.03 10.80
C ILE A 217 -2.64 3.53 10.95
N ALA A 218 -2.29 4.19 9.84
CA ALA A 218 -2.05 5.64 9.84
C ALA A 218 -3.30 6.42 10.22
N CYS A 219 -3.15 7.39 11.10
CA CYS A 219 -4.25 8.24 11.54
C CYS A 219 -3.93 9.73 11.31
N PRO A 220 -4.86 10.54 10.82
CA PRO A 220 -4.65 11.96 10.62
C PRO A 220 -4.57 12.71 11.95
N LEU A 221 -3.72 13.73 11.97
CA LEU A 221 -3.60 14.65 13.11
C LEU A 221 -4.66 15.73 13.01
N ALA A 222 -5.40 15.97 14.07
CA ALA A 222 -6.19 17.19 14.19
C ALA A 222 -5.22 18.39 14.34
N THR A 223 -5.48 19.46 13.62
CA THR A 223 -4.74 20.72 13.72
C THR A 223 -5.46 21.63 14.69
N ASP A 224 -4.78 22.08 15.73
CA ASP A 224 -5.13 23.31 16.45
C ASP A 224 -4.70 24.53 15.62
#